data_1be9709810a303adaf432722822af488
#
_entry.id   1be9709810a303adaf432722822af488
#
_cell.length_a   1.000
_cell.length_b   1.000
_cell.length_c   1.000
_cell.angle_alpha   90.00
_cell.angle_beta   90.00
_cell.angle_gamma   90.00
#
_symmetry.space_group_name_H-M   'P 1'
#
loop_
_entity.id
_entity.type
_entity.pdbx_description
1 polymer ?
#
loop_
_entity_poly.entity_id
_entity_poly.type
_entity_poly.pdbx_seq_one_letter_code
_entity_poly.pdbx_strand_id
1 'polypeptide(L)'
;MKKILLLFMTAVLSMPLMLNAQLTATFGTGTDHSNTGGSAGSPMSSGAVYSYTQNIYTAAELTAANVPAGATIIAIEFYNGTGESVVMESCCTYMGHRSTTSFTSATDYTPFSQLTFVDSSNWVSTGLGWFTVNLTNPFIWDGTSNLLVAVTYGGAVVGDTNCGYNYTAQSESRHWRRGCRITDGPVDAEYASHADWPGGTSPSGGAITTPPAVSANHPNLRITYILSSCPS
;
A
#
# COMPACT_ATOMS: atom_id res chain seq x y z
N MET A 1 3.57 37.72 48.82
CA MET A 1 4.17 37.28 47.54
C MET A 1 4.19 35.75 47.30
N LYS A 2 3.90 34.89 48.28
CA LYS A 2 3.90 33.41 48.11
C LYS A 2 2.59 32.84 47.53
N LYS A 3 1.48 33.55 47.50
CA LYS A 3 0.19 33.05 46.98
C LYS A 3 -0.02 33.20 45.48
N ILE A 4 0.73 34.07 44.80
CA ILE A 4 0.61 34.28 43.35
C ILE A 4 1.38 33.21 42.55
N LEU A 5 2.45 32.64 43.13
CA LEU A 5 3.24 31.62 42.47
C LEU A 5 2.50 30.26 42.35
N LEU A 6 1.56 29.97 43.27
CA LEU A 6 0.80 28.75 43.26
C LEU A 6 -0.31 28.71 42.18
N LEU A 7 -0.81 29.90 41.80
CA LEU A 7 -1.87 30.00 40.77
C LEU A 7 -1.33 29.84 39.34
N PHE A 8 -0.06 30.20 39.12
CA PHE A 8 0.58 29.97 37.81
C PHE A 8 0.96 28.52 37.54
N MET A 9 1.19 27.75 38.59
CA MET A 9 1.62 26.34 38.45
C MET A 9 0.43 25.42 38.15
N THR A 10 -0.78 25.78 38.50
CA THR A 10 -2.00 25.02 38.18
C THR A 10 -2.54 25.28 36.77
N ALA A 11 -2.24 26.42 36.17
CA ALA A 11 -2.70 26.79 34.84
C ALA A 11 -1.89 26.07 33.71
N VAL A 12 -0.67 25.62 33.99
CA VAL A 12 0.18 24.93 33.00
C VAL A 12 -0.17 23.43 32.89
N LEU A 13 -0.89 22.85 33.86
CA LEU A 13 -1.18 21.41 33.91
C LEU A 13 -2.48 21.03 33.21
N SER A 14 -3.22 21.97 32.67
CA SER A 14 -4.52 21.73 32.01
C SER A 14 -4.52 21.93 30.49
N MET A 15 -3.37 21.89 29.84
CA MET A 15 -3.37 21.73 28.37
C MET A 15 -3.83 20.32 28.06
N PRO A 16 -5.01 20.13 27.42
CA PRO A 16 -5.40 18.81 26.94
C PRO A 16 -4.35 18.40 25.91
N LEU A 17 -3.60 17.35 26.22
CA LEU A 17 -2.85 16.61 25.21
C LEU A 17 -3.91 16.08 24.22
N MET A 18 -4.07 16.76 23.10
CA MET A 18 -4.86 16.27 21.97
C MET A 18 -4.13 15.04 21.42
N LEU A 19 -4.31 13.90 22.09
CA LEU A 19 -3.86 12.62 21.58
C LEU A 19 -4.83 12.26 20.45
N ASN A 20 -4.43 12.46 19.21
CA ASN A 20 -5.19 11.94 18.07
C ASN A 20 -5.22 10.42 18.19
N ALA A 21 -6.40 9.87 18.52
CA ALA A 21 -6.57 8.44 18.57
C ALA A 21 -6.33 7.85 17.18
N GLN A 22 -5.39 6.90 17.11
CA GLN A 22 -5.19 6.11 15.90
C GLN A 22 -6.30 5.04 15.85
N LEU A 23 -6.95 4.94 14.72
CA LEU A 23 -8.00 3.97 14.42
C LEU A 23 -7.51 3.03 13.32
N THR A 24 -8.04 1.83 13.30
CA THR A 24 -7.71 0.84 12.27
C THR A 24 -8.96 0.35 11.56
N ALA A 25 -8.83 0.06 10.26
CA ALA A 25 -9.84 -0.60 9.46
C ALA A 25 -9.19 -1.71 8.62
N THR A 26 -9.84 -2.86 8.52
CA THR A 26 -9.33 -4.03 7.80
C THR A 26 -10.25 -4.36 6.64
N PHE A 27 -9.66 -4.61 5.47
CA PHE A 27 -10.34 -4.96 4.22
C PHE A 27 -9.87 -6.33 3.76
N GLY A 28 -10.83 -7.19 3.50
CA GLY A 28 -10.56 -8.57 3.13
C GLY A 28 -10.40 -9.48 4.37
N THR A 29 -10.91 -10.71 4.23
CA THR A 29 -10.90 -11.74 5.27
C THR A 29 -10.41 -13.09 4.75
N GLY A 30 -9.96 -13.15 3.50
CA GLY A 30 -9.46 -14.37 2.89
C GLY A 30 -8.21 -14.87 3.59
N THR A 31 -8.09 -16.19 3.68
CA THR A 31 -6.94 -16.88 4.27
C THR A 31 -6.07 -17.57 3.22
N ASP A 32 -6.53 -17.61 1.99
CA ASP A 32 -5.72 -18.09 0.88
C ASP A 32 -4.58 -17.12 0.62
N HIS A 33 -3.42 -17.65 0.31
CA HIS A 33 -2.24 -16.86 0.00
C HIS A 33 -1.59 -17.30 -1.29
N SER A 34 -0.97 -16.37 -2.00
CA SER A 34 -0.20 -16.69 -3.19
C SER A 34 1.20 -17.14 -2.80
N ASN A 35 1.55 -18.38 -3.10
CA ASN A 35 2.87 -18.96 -2.81
C ASN A 35 3.97 -18.56 -3.80
N THR A 36 3.62 -17.84 -4.84
CA THR A 36 4.56 -17.41 -5.87
C THR A 36 4.40 -15.92 -6.13
N GLY A 37 5.46 -15.19 -5.93
CA GLY A 37 5.51 -13.73 -6.02
C GLY A 37 5.18 -13.13 -7.39
N GLY A 38 4.13 -13.53 -7.99
CA GLY A 38 3.62 -13.03 -9.25
C GLY A 38 2.14 -13.30 -9.39
N SER A 39 1.55 -13.91 -8.37
CA SER A 39 0.17 -14.33 -8.38
C SER A 39 -0.79 -13.19 -8.10
N ALA A 40 -2.00 -13.36 -8.57
CA ALA A 40 -3.14 -12.54 -8.24
C ALA A 40 -3.30 -12.41 -6.72
N GLY A 41 -3.56 -11.20 -6.24
CA GLY A 41 -3.80 -10.95 -4.81
C GLY A 41 -2.57 -10.59 -3.97
N SER A 42 -1.44 -10.27 -4.60
CA SER A 42 -0.24 -9.81 -3.92
C SER A 42 -0.08 -8.29 -4.04
N PRO A 43 0.33 -7.56 -2.98
CA PRO A 43 0.62 -6.14 -3.08
C PRO A 43 1.87 -5.87 -3.93
N MET A 44 2.71 -6.88 -4.12
CA MET A 44 3.88 -6.84 -4.99
C MET A 44 4.19 -8.24 -5.49
N SER A 45 5.02 -8.35 -6.53
CA SER A 45 5.51 -9.62 -7.04
C SER A 45 6.95 -9.85 -6.58
N SER A 46 7.14 -10.56 -5.47
CA SER A 46 8.47 -10.90 -4.95
C SER A 46 9.24 -11.89 -5.84
N GLY A 47 8.58 -12.58 -6.76
CA GLY A 47 9.22 -13.44 -7.78
C GLY A 47 9.67 -12.70 -9.03
N ALA A 48 9.49 -11.38 -9.08
CA ALA A 48 9.98 -10.52 -10.14
C ALA A 48 11.04 -9.58 -9.56
N VAL A 49 12.05 -9.24 -10.34
CA VAL A 49 13.06 -8.26 -9.95
C VAL A 49 12.42 -6.87 -9.81
N TYR A 50 11.39 -6.63 -10.62
CA TYR A 50 10.54 -5.44 -10.54
C TYR A 50 9.09 -5.83 -10.62
N SER A 51 8.27 -5.18 -9.84
CA SER A 51 6.83 -5.27 -9.98
C SER A 51 6.14 -3.94 -9.75
N TYR A 52 5.02 -3.78 -10.42
CA TYR A 52 4.08 -2.72 -10.20
C TYR A 52 2.69 -3.32 -10.05
N THR A 53 2.01 -2.98 -8.98
CA THR A 53 0.65 -3.42 -8.71
C THR A 53 -0.24 -2.25 -8.35
N GLN A 54 -1.53 -2.41 -8.61
CA GLN A 54 -2.58 -1.50 -8.16
C GLN A 54 -3.72 -2.31 -7.59
N ASN A 55 -4.26 -1.88 -6.45
CA ASN A 55 -5.34 -2.56 -5.74
C ASN A 55 -6.44 -1.58 -5.39
N ILE A 56 -7.69 -1.92 -5.70
CA ILE A 56 -8.87 -1.10 -5.43
C ILE A 56 -9.58 -1.63 -4.19
N TYR A 57 -9.78 -0.74 -3.21
CA TYR A 57 -10.64 -0.92 -2.05
C TYR A 57 -11.81 0.05 -2.19
N THR A 58 -13.03 -0.47 -2.26
CA THR A 58 -14.18 0.34 -2.62
C THR A 58 -14.61 1.30 -1.51
N ALA A 59 -15.18 2.45 -1.89
CA ALA A 59 -15.77 3.38 -0.93
C ALA A 59 -16.82 2.69 -0.02
N ALA A 60 -17.56 1.72 -0.58
CA ALA A 60 -18.50 0.92 0.20
C ALA A 60 -17.82 0.10 1.30
N GLU A 61 -16.66 -0.51 1.01
CA GLU A 61 -15.88 -1.25 2.02
C GLU A 61 -15.31 -0.30 3.09
N LEU A 62 -14.78 0.86 2.70
CA LEU A 62 -14.29 1.85 3.66
C LEU A 62 -15.41 2.34 4.57
N THR A 63 -16.57 2.66 4.00
CA THR A 63 -17.76 3.09 4.75
C THR A 63 -18.26 1.99 5.68
N ALA A 64 -18.33 0.75 5.21
CA ALA A 64 -18.74 -0.40 6.03
C ALA A 64 -17.76 -0.66 7.19
N ALA A 65 -16.49 -0.34 7.02
CA ALA A 65 -15.47 -0.41 8.06
C ALA A 65 -15.42 0.85 8.95
N ASN A 66 -16.40 1.76 8.83
CA ASN A 66 -16.53 3.01 9.58
C ASN A 66 -15.33 3.98 9.39
N VAL A 67 -14.69 3.97 8.23
CA VAL A 67 -13.71 5.00 7.88
C VAL A 67 -14.47 6.25 7.45
N PRO A 68 -14.34 7.39 8.15
CA PRO A 68 -15.08 8.60 7.81
C PRO A 68 -14.40 9.36 6.65
N ALA A 69 -15.18 10.17 5.98
CA ALA A 69 -14.65 11.15 5.03
C ALA A 69 -13.61 12.07 5.71
N GLY A 70 -12.53 12.36 5.03
CA GLY A 70 -11.43 13.16 5.58
C GLY A 70 -10.49 12.38 6.52
N ALA A 71 -10.67 11.07 6.68
CA ALA A 71 -9.72 10.24 7.41
C ALA A 71 -8.32 10.35 6.80
N THR A 72 -7.34 10.64 7.65
CA THR A 72 -5.93 10.76 7.25
C THR A 72 -5.23 9.44 7.51
N ILE A 73 -4.95 8.69 6.45
CA ILE A 73 -4.27 7.39 6.50
C ILE A 73 -2.79 7.65 6.75
N ILE A 74 -2.23 7.03 7.79
CA ILE A 74 -0.85 7.21 8.25
C ILE A 74 -0.02 5.93 8.14
N ALA A 75 -0.66 4.78 8.02
CA ALA A 75 0.03 3.51 7.78
C ALA A 75 -0.88 2.53 7.05
N ILE A 76 -0.27 1.60 6.34
CA ILE A 76 -0.91 0.43 5.74
C ILE A 76 -0.23 -0.84 6.23
N GLU A 77 -0.97 -1.94 6.24
CA GLU A 77 -0.44 -3.25 6.60
C GLU A 77 -0.96 -4.30 5.63
N PHE A 78 -0.08 -5.25 5.30
CA PHE A 78 -0.44 -6.44 4.56
C PHE A 78 -0.19 -7.69 5.40
N TYR A 79 -0.92 -8.76 5.13
CA TYR A 79 -0.80 -10.00 5.89
C TYR A 79 0.11 -10.98 5.18
N ASN A 80 1.25 -11.31 5.80
CA ASN A 80 2.10 -12.41 5.36
C ASN A 80 1.45 -13.75 5.76
N GLY A 81 1.02 -14.54 4.79
CA GLY A 81 0.35 -15.81 4.99
C GLY A 81 1.27 -17.04 4.98
N THR A 82 2.54 -16.89 4.56
CA THR A 82 3.49 -18.00 4.48
C THR A 82 4.39 -18.14 5.70
N GLY A 83 4.49 -17.09 6.53
CA GLY A 83 5.33 -17.11 7.72
C GLY A 83 6.81 -16.90 7.46
N GLU A 84 7.21 -16.62 6.22
CA GLU A 84 8.59 -16.33 5.86
C GLU A 84 9.02 -14.96 6.40
N SER A 85 10.24 -14.89 6.95
CA SER A 85 10.86 -13.61 7.30
C SER A 85 11.57 -13.09 6.06
N VAL A 86 11.18 -11.90 5.61
CA VAL A 86 11.71 -11.33 4.37
C VAL A 86 11.85 -9.82 4.48
N VAL A 87 12.91 -9.30 3.88
CA VAL A 87 13.09 -7.86 3.63
C VAL A 87 12.88 -7.61 2.14
N MET A 88 11.91 -6.79 1.83
CA MET A 88 11.59 -6.36 0.46
C MET A 88 12.14 -4.96 0.28
N GLU A 89 13.25 -4.85 -0.44
CA GLU A 89 13.97 -3.59 -0.61
C GLU A 89 13.32 -2.71 -1.68
N SER A 90 13.53 -1.41 -1.56
CA SER A 90 13.13 -0.41 -2.56
C SER A 90 11.64 -0.48 -2.95
N CYS A 91 10.77 -0.59 -1.96
CA CYS A 91 9.32 -0.49 -2.18
C CYS A 91 8.90 0.98 -2.19
N CYS A 92 8.18 1.41 -3.25
CA CYS A 92 7.52 2.70 -3.25
C CYS A 92 6.00 2.50 -3.24
N THR A 93 5.33 3.24 -2.38
CA THR A 93 3.87 3.19 -2.22
C THR A 93 3.26 4.49 -2.72
N TYR A 94 2.20 4.34 -3.46
CA TYR A 94 1.38 5.45 -3.95
C TYR A 94 -0.08 5.19 -3.60
N MET A 95 -0.83 6.25 -3.39
CA MET A 95 -2.27 6.17 -3.16
C MET A 95 -3.01 7.14 -4.08
N GLY A 96 -4.28 6.83 -4.36
CA GLY A 96 -5.11 7.68 -5.19
C GLY A 96 -6.59 7.43 -4.98
N HIS A 97 -7.38 8.29 -5.57
CA HIS A 97 -8.83 8.18 -5.66
C HIS A 97 -9.22 7.64 -7.03
N ARG A 98 -10.08 6.63 -7.07
CA ARG A 98 -10.56 6.03 -8.31
C ARG A 98 -12.08 5.95 -8.30
N SER A 99 -12.71 6.34 -9.40
CA SER A 99 -14.19 6.32 -9.53
C SER A 99 -14.75 4.93 -9.84
N THR A 100 -13.97 4.07 -10.55
CA THR A 100 -14.41 2.70 -10.90
C THR A 100 -14.06 1.71 -9.82
N THR A 101 -14.92 0.72 -9.60
CA THR A 101 -14.74 -0.34 -8.58
C THR A 101 -13.82 -1.47 -9.03
N SER A 102 -13.50 -1.52 -10.32
CA SER A 102 -12.71 -2.61 -10.91
C SER A 102 -11.82 -2.13 -12.05
N PHE A 103 -10.86 -2.94 -12.41
CA PHE A 103 -10.07 -2.81 -13.63
C PHE A 103 -10.75 -3.62 -14.74
N THR A 104 -11.04 -2.99 -15.85
CA THR A 104 -11.75 -3.61 -16.99
C THR A 104 -10.83 -4.40 -17.92
N SER A 105 -9.55 -4.08 -17.92
CA SER A 105 -8.54 -4.71 -18.77
C SER A 105 -7.12 -4.51 -18.23
N ALA A 106 -6.16 -5.14 -18.84
CA ALA A 106 -4.75 -4.98 -18.52
C ALA A 106 -4.20 -3.57 -18.84
N THR A 107 -4.88 -2.80 -19.65
CA THR A 107 -4.53 -1.40 -19.97
C THR A 107 -5.27 -0.37 -19.10
N ASP A 108 -6.22 -0.82 -18.28
CA ASP A 108 -6.99 0.03 -17.37
C ASP A 108 -6.27 0.17 -16.02
N TYR A 109 -5.20 0.92 -16.00
CA TYR A 109 -4.47 1.28 -14.78
C TYR A 109 -4.49 2.80 -14.57
N THR A 110 -4.24 3.24 -13.34
CA THR A 110 -4.13 4.66 -13.02
C THR A 110 -2.67 5.11 -13.21
N PRO A 111 -2.40 6.10 -14.08
CA PRO A 111 -1.04 6.63 -14.27
C PRO A 111 -0.46 7.22 -12.98
N PHE A 112 0.86 7.17 -12.82
CA PHE A 112 1.55 7.76 -11.64
C PHE A 112 1.24 9.24 -11.45
N SER A 113 1.05 9.99 -12.54
CA SER A 113 0.68 11.41 -12.49
C SER A 113 -0.65 11.70 -11.79
N GLN A 114 -1.48 10.68 -11.60
CA GLN A 114 -2.77 10.76 -10.89
C GLN A 114 -2.69 10.14 -9.49
N LEU A 115 -1.53 9.70 -9.07
CA LEU A 115 -1.29 9.08 -7.77
C LEU A 115 -0.46 10.02 -6.89
N THR A 116 -0.70 9.95 -5.59
CA THR A 116 0.10 10.63 -4.58
C THR A 116 1.16 9.67 -4.07
N PHE A 117 2.44 10.06 -4.14
CA PHE A 117 3.52 9.33 -3.50
C PHE A 117 3.38 9.45 -1.98
N VAL A 118 3.33 8.32 -1.27
CA VAL A 118 3.10 8.28 0.18
C VAL A 118 4.25 7.70 0.97
N ASP A 119 5.05 6.79 0.39
CA ASP A 119 6.20 6.23 1.09
C ASP A 119 7.22 5.60 0.13
N SER A 120 8.51 5.59 0.56
CA SER A 120 9.57 4.79 -0.03
C SER A 120 10.41 4.19 1.09
N SER A 121 10.28 2.88 1.28
CA SER A 121 10.98 2.19 2.35
C SER A 121 11.22 0.72 1.99
N ASN A 122 12.07 0.08 2.79
CA ASN A 122 12.12 -1.38 2.78
C ASN A 122 10.97 -1.93 3.61
N TRP A 123 10.24 -2.87 3.04
CA TRP A 123 9.19 -3.55 3.77
C TRP A 123 9.77 -4.77 4.49
N VAL A 124 9.47 -4.89 5.76
CA VAL A 124 10.02 -5.95 6.61
C VAL A 124 8.88 -6.81 7.14
N SER A 125 8.85 -8.07 6.74
CA SER A 125 7.98 -9.08 7.34
C SER A 125 8.83 -10.02 8.19
N THR A 126 8.48 -10.19 9.46
CA THR A 126 9.22 -11.01 10.42
C THR A 126 8.60 -12.39 10.62
N GLY A 127 7.65 -12.77 9.79
CA GLY A 127 6.95 -14.05 9.87
C GLY A 127 5.45 -13.92 9.60
N LEU A 128 4.70 -14.92 10.01
CA LEU A 128 3.25 -14.97 9.83
C LEU A 128 2.56 -13.80 10.53
N GLY A 129 1.74 -13.06 9.81
CA GLY A 129 0.95 -11.97 10.38
C GLY A 129 0.99 -10.66 9.59
N TRP A 130 0.41 -9.64 10.19
CA TRP A 130 0.41 -8.29 9.65
C TRP A 130 1.79 -7.65 9.81
N PHE A 131 2.31 -7.03 8.75
CA PHE A 131 3.48 -6.15 8.83
C PHE A 131 3.10 -4.75 8.36
N THR A 132 3.67 -3.75 9.01
CA THR A 132 3.27 -2.35 8.90
C THR A 132 4.22 -1.57 7.98
N VAL A 133 3.64 -0.77 7.11
CA VAL A 133 4.31 0.25 6.31
C VAL A 133 3.80 1.61 6.78
N ASN A 134 4.64 2.34 7.50
CA ASN A 134 4.32 3.70 7.93
C ASN A 134 4.49 4.66 6.74
N LEU A 135 3.50 5.51 6.52
CA LEU A 135 3.53 6.45 5.41
C LEU A 135 4.32 7.70 5.79
N THR A 136 5.35 8.02 5.01
CA THR A 136 6.12 9.27 5.16
C THR A 136 5.24 10.47 4.85
N ASN A 137 4.35 10.35 3.86
CA ASN A 137 3.36 11.35 3.50
C ASN A 137 1.96 10.78 3.72
N PRO A 138 1.22 11.22 4.74
CA PRO A 138 -0.13 10.74 4.98
C PRO A 138 -1.07 11.01 3.80
N PHE A 139 -2.06 10.13 3.60
CA PHE A 139 -3.05 10.25 2.54
C PHE A 139 -4.44 10.53 3.11
N ILE A 140 -5.13 11.53 2.57
CA ILE A 140 -6.50 11.88 3.00
C ILE A 140 -7.49 11.21 2.07
N TRP A 141 -8.37 10.34 2.62
CA TRP A 141 -9.47 9.77 1.87
C TRP A 141 -10.64 10.76 1.79
N ASP A 142 -11.20 10.94 0.59
CA ASP A 142 -12.27 11.92 0.31
C ASP A 142 -13.67 11.51 0.81
N GLY A 143 -13.85 10.24 1.23
CA GLY A 143 -15.12 9.70 1.71
C GLY A 143 -16.07 9.21 0.63
N THR A 144 -15.73 9.35 -0.64
CA THR A 144 -16.64 9.05 -1.77
C THR A 144 -16.01 8.18 -2.85
N SER A 145 -14.75 8.39 -3.15
CA SER A 145 -14.02 7.63 -4.16
C SER A 145 -13.50 6.30 -3.59
N ASN A 146 -13.28 5.33 -4.46
CA ASN A 146 -12.56 4.13 -4.09
C ASN A 146 -11.10 4.46 -3.82
N LEU A 147 -10.52 3.83 -2.80
CA LEU A 147 -9.11 3.94 -2.46
C LEU A 147 -8.31 3.05 -3.40
N LEU A 148 -7.35 3.63 -4.09
CA LEU A 148 -6.36 2.91 -4.88
C LEU A 148 -5.03 2.88 -4.10
N VAL A 149 -4.50 1.70 -3.88
CA VAL A 149 -3.17 1.49 -3.31
C VAL A 149 -2.29 0.87 -4.39
N ALA A 150 -1.23 1.56 -4.75
CA ALA A 150 -0.28 1.15 -5.77
C ALA A 150 1.11 0.95 -5.14
N VAL A 151 1.78 -0.11 -5.54
CA VAL A 151 3.11 -0.46 -5.01
C VAL A 151 4.03 -0.79 -6.16
N THR A 152 5.20 -0.16 -6.15
CA THR A 152 6.34 -0.59 -6.97
C THR A 152 7.36 -1.28 -6.08
N TYR A 153 7.96 -2.33 -6.60
CA TYR A 153 9.04 -3.06 -5.97
C TYR A 153 10.21 -3.13 -6.94
N GLY A 154 11.38 -2.74 -6.46
CA GLY A 154 12.62 -2.69 -7.22
C GLY A 154 13.77 -3.45 -6.57
N GLY A 155 13.47 -4.38 -5.70
CA GLY A 155 14.47 -5.17 -4.97
C GLY A 155 15.05 -6.29 -5.82
N ALA A 156 16.34 -6.36 -5.86
CA ALA A 156 17.08 -7.08 -6.87
C ALA A 156 17.69 -8.39 -6.37
N VAL A 157 16.97 -9.36 -5.88
CA VAL A 157 17.58 -10.70 -5.80
C VAL A 157 16.61 -11.75 -6.32
N VAL A 158 16.93 -12.26 -7.50
CA VAL A 158 16.30 -13.47 -8.05
C VAL A 158 16.64 -14.64 -7.12
N GLY A 159 15.66 -15.11 -6.38
CA GLY A 159 15.83 -16.28 -5.51
C GLY A 159 15.47 -16.06 -4.05
N ASP A 160 15.08 -14.86 -3.65
CA ASP A 160 14.60 -14.61 -2.30
C ASP A 160 13.25 -15.27 -2.03
N THR A 161 13.09 -15.70 -0.81
CA THR A 161 11.92 -16.40 -0.28
C THR A 161 10.65 -15.65 -0.63
N ASN A 162 9.76 -16.31 -1.35
CA ASN A 162 8.50 -15.75 -1.77
C ASN A 162 7.60 -15.50 -0.54
N CYS A 163 7.45 -14.24 -0.16
CA CYS A 163 6.41 -13.88 0.78
C CYS A 163 5.04 -14.06 0.12
N GLY A 164 4.24 -14.95 0.65
CA GLY A 164 2.86 -15.13 0.22
C GLY A 164 1.94 -14.21 1.01
N TYR A 165 1.12 -13.45 0.32
CA TYR A 165 0.19 -12.50 0.94
C TYR A 165 -1.22 -13.08 0.96
N ASN A 166 -1.91 -12.96 2.10
CA ASN A 166 -3.32 -13.31 2.16
C ASN A 166 -4.13 -12.37 1.28
N TYR A 167 -5.05 -12.96 0.52
CA TYR A 167 -5.94 -12.22 -0.37
C TYR A 167 -7.41 -12.64 -0.18
N THR A 168 -8.29 -11.79 -0.66
CA THR A 168 -9.72 -12.05 -0.74
C THR A 168 -10.15 -12.07 -2.19
N ALA A 169 -10.84 -13.15 -2.60
CA ALA A 169 -11.46 -13.23 -3.91
C ALA A 169 -12.69 -12.31 -3.99
N GLN A 170 -12.81 -11.58 -5.07
CA GLN A 170 -13.91 -10.69 -5.37
C GLN A 170 -14.68 -11.15 -6.61
N SER A 171 -15.87 -10.61 -6.85
CA SER A 171 -16.61 -10.83 -8.09
C SER A 171 -16.05 -10.04 -9.27
N GLU A 172 -15.28 -9.00 -9.00
CA GLU A 172 -14.74 -8.05 -9.98
C GLU A 172 -13.22 -8.01 -9.90
N SER A 173 -12.56 -7.61 -11.00
CA SER A 173 -11.11 -7.49 -11.05
C SER A 173 -10.65 -6.25 -10.30
N ARG A 174 -10.19 -6.40 -9.07
CA ARG A 174 -9.73 -5.31 -8.19
C ARG A 174 -8.22 -5.23 -8.02
N HIS A 175 -7.51 -6.13 -8.65
CA HIS A 175 -6.06 -6.17 -8.67
C HIS A 175 -5.55 -6.07 -10.10
N TRP A 176 -4.62 -5.16 -10.33
CA TRP A 176 -3.85 -5.02 -11.55
C TRP A 176 -2.37 -5.20 -11.22
N ARG A 177 -1.66 -5.88 -12.10
CA ARG A 177 -0.23 -6.16 -11.90
C ARG A 177 0.57 -6.15 -13.18
N ARG A 178 1.82 -5.82 -13.05
CA ARG A 178 2.87 -6.02 -14.05
C ARG A 178 4.16 -6.43 -13.33
N GLY A 179 4.85 -7.42 -13.84
CA GLY A 179 6.14 -7.86 -13.32
C GLY A 179 7.18 -7.85 -14.42
N CYS A 180 8.44 -7.66 -14.05
CA CYS A 180 9.58 -7.79 -14.93
C CYS A 180 10.59 -8.75 -14.30
N ARG A 181 10.91 -9.85 -14.96
CA ARG A 181 12.06 -10.67 -14.65
C ARG A 181 13.21 -10.22 -15.53
N ILE A 182 14.29 -9.79 -14.92
CA ILE A 182 15.54 -9.58 -15.61
C ILE A 182 16.44 -10.76 -15.25
N THR A 183 16.89 -11.48 -16.26
CA THR A 183 17.74 -12.63 -16.07
C THR A 183 19.20 -12.28 -15.85
N ASP A 184 19.62 -11.07 -16.21
CA ASP A 184 21.03 -10.69 -16.19
C ASP A 184 21.20 -9.18 -15.91
N GLY A 185 21.84 -8.85 -14.80
CA GLY A 185 22.47 -7.55 -14.59
C GLY A 185 21.94 -6.71 -13.41
N PRO A 186 22.76 -5.76 -12.95
CA PRO A 186 22.38 -4.86 -11.86
C PRO A 186 21.26 -3.94 -12.33
N VAL A 187 20.37 -3.68 -11.42
CA VAL A 187 19.17 -2.96 -11.67
C VAL A 187 19.27 -1.57 -11.09
N ASP A 188 19.09 -0.55 -11.92
CA ASP A 188 19.15 0.82 -11.48
C ASP A 188 17.91 1.24 -10.68
N ALA A 189 18.17 1.97 -9.59
CA ALA A 189 17.15 2.64 -8.78
C ALA A 189 16.25 3.61 -9.59
N GLU A 190 16.66 3.95 -10.81
CA GLU A 190 15.95 4.74 -11.80
C GLU A 190 14.62 4.10 -12.25
N TYR A 191 14.47 2.80 -12.05
CA TYR A 191 13.29 2.04 -12.46
C TYR A 191 12.02 2.40 -11.68
N ALA A 192 12.16 2.79 -10.43
CA ALA A 192 11.03 3.21 -9.61
C ALA A 192 10.46 4.58 -10.01
N SER A 193 11.20 5.36 -10.80
CA SER A 193 10.86 6.73 -11.17
C SER A 193 10.21 6.88 -12.56
N HIS A 194 10.12 5.81 -13.37
CA HIS A 194 9.60 5.93 -14.72
C HIS A 194 8.08 6.03 -14.78
N ALA A 195 7.60 7.22 -15.08
CA ALA A 195 6.19 7.53 -15.33
C ALA A 195 5.56 6.67 -16.46
N ASP A 196 6.39 6.08 -17.32
CA ASP A 196 5.97 5.30 -18.49
C ASP A 196 6.00 3.78 -18.27
N TRP A 197 6.23 3.34 -17.05
CA TRP A 197 6.47 1.93 -16.76
C TRP A 197 5.39 0.96 -17.25
N PRO A 198 4.09 1.22 -17.19
CA PRO A 198 3.10 0.30 -17.72
C PRO A 198 3.09 0.15 -19.23
N GLY A 199 3.69 1.08 -19.98
CA GLY A 199 3.71 1.09 -21.44
C GLY A 199 5.08 0.94 -22.10
N GLY A 200 6.18 1.11 -21.34
CA GLY A 200 7.52 1.23 -21.88
C GLY A 200 8.30 -0.08 -21.99
N THR A 201 9.41 -0.02 -22.72
CA THR A 201 10.47 -1.03 -22.65
C THR A 201 11.21 -0.92 -21.32
N SER A 202 11.71 -2.04 -20.80
CA SER A 202 12.59 -2.05 -19.63
C SER A 202 13.75 -1.05 -19.84
N PRO A 203 14.09 -0.19 -18.87
CA PRO A 203 15.22 0.73 -18.98
C PRO A 203 16.56 0.03 -19.25
N SER A 204 16.71 -1.20 -18.79
CA SER A 204 17.90 -2.03 -19.04
C SER A 204 17.87 -2.77 -20.37
N GLY A 205 16.84 -2.55 -21.22
CA GLY A 205 16.66 -3.29 -22.46
C GLY A 205 16.25 -4.75 -22.28
N GLY A 206 16.04 -5.21 -21.05
CA GLY A 206 15.56 -6.55 -20.75
C GLY A 206 14.11 -6.77 -21.18
N ALA A 207 13.78 -7.98 -21.63
CA ALA A 207 12.41 -8.32 -22.00
C ALA A 207 11.48 -8.28 -20.80
N ILE A 208 10.35 -7.58 -20.91
CA ILE A 208 9.26 -7.67 -19.94
C ILE A 208 8.62 -9.06 -20.13
N THR A 209 8.87 -9.95 -19.20
CA THR A 209 8.47 -11.33 -19.34
C THR A 209 7.04 -11.61 -18.84
N THR A 210 6.46 -10.69 -18.07
CA THR A 210 5.09 -10.83 -17.56
C THR A 210 4.21 -9.72 -18.09
N PRO A 211 3.29 -9.98 -19.01
CA PRO A 211 2.37 -8.96 -19.49
C PRO A 211 1.49 -8.44 -18.34
N PRO A 212 0.97 -7.22 -18.46
CA PRO A 212 0.00 -6.71 -17.49
C PRO A 212 -1.20 -7.64 -17.40
N ALA A 213 -1.71 -7.84 -16.20
CA ALA A 213 -2.87 -8.69 -15.96
C ALA A 213 -3.75 -8.10 -14.85
N VAL A 214 -5.04 -8.41 -14.93
CA VAL A 214 -6.02 -8.10 -13.89
C VAL A 214 -6.51 -9.37 -13.22
N SER A 215 -6.94 -9.26 -11.98
CA SER A 215 -7.44 -10.38 -11.19
C SER A 215 -8.55 -9.94 -10.24
N ALA A 216 -9.44 -10.87 -9.93
CA ALA A 216 -10.46 -10.70 -8.91
C ALA A 216 -9.91 -10.79 -7.48
N ASN A 217 -8.73 -11.38 -7.29
CA ASN A 217 -8.11 -11.48 -5.98
C ASN A 217 -7.36 -10.18 -5.66
N HIS A 218 -7.62 -9.56 -4.52
CA HIS A 218 -6.83 -8.44 -4.04
C HIS A 218 -6.28 -8.73 -2.64
N PRO A 219 -5.09 -8.18 -2.28
CA PRO A 219 -4.49 -8.45 -0.97
C PRO A 219 -5.37 -7.93 0.15
N ASN A 220 -5.40 -8.67 1.26
CA ASN A 220 -5.99 -8.15 2.48
C ASN A 220 -5.18 -6.94 2.94
N LEU A 221 -5.86 -5.85 3.25
CA LEU A 221 -5.28 -4.58 3.66
C LEU A 221 -5.81 -4.21 5.04
N ARG A 222 -4.96 -3.69 5.90
CA ARG A 222 -5.35 -2.91 7.06
C ARG A 222 -4.79 -1.50 6.90
N ILE A 223 -5.58 -0.50 7.21
CA ILE A 223 -5.13 0.89 7.29
C ILE A 223 -5.15 1.35 8.73
N THR A 224 -4.18 2.18 9.10
CA THR A 224 -4.22 2.99 10.33
C THR A 224 -4.45 4.45 9.93
N TYR A 225 -5.40 5.10 10.57
CA TYR A 225 -5.77 6.47 10.26
C TYR A 225 -6.06 7.30 11.51
N ILE A 226 -5.99 8.60 11.36
CA ILE A 226 -6.39 9.58 12.36
C ILE A 226 -7.54 10.44 11.80
N LEU A 227 -8.36 10.95 12.70
CA LEU A 227 -9.38 11.92 12.35
C LEU A 227 -8.76 13.32 12.37
N SER A 228 -9.05 14.11 11.33
CA SER A 228 -8.73 15.54 11.38
C SER A 228 -9.50 16.15 12.57
N SER A 229 -8.78 16.70 13.55
CA SER A 229 -9.42 17.50 14.56
C SER A 229 -10.14 18.65 13.84
N CYS A 230 -11.48 18.74 13.92
CA CYS A 230 -12.18 19.93 13.49
C CYS A 230 -11.53 21.12 14.22
N PRO A 231 -11.06 22.16 13.52
CA PRO A 231 -10.76 23.40 14.19
C PRO A 231 -12.05 23.91 14.84
N SER A 232 -12.02 23.98 16.14
CA SER A 232 -13.08 24.58 16.98
C SER A 232 -13.20 26.06 16.70
#